data_df367e8c74d6f85897a3a24883e75479
#
_entry.id   df367e8c74d6f85897a3a24883e75479
#
_cell.length_a   1.000
_cell.length_b   1.000
_cell.length_c   1.000
_cell.angle_alpha   90.00
_cell.angle_beta   90.00
_cell.angle_gamma   90.00
#
_symmetry.space_group_name_H-M   'P 1'
#
loop_
_entity.id
_entity.type
_entity.pdbx_description
1 polymer ?
#
loop_
_entity_poly.entity_id
_entity_poly.type
_entity_poly.pdbx_seq_one_letter_code
_entity_poly.pdbx_strand_id
1 'polypeptide(L)'
;MNIKEEILSRTNKGLEVFCFYMPINFVPKRNFRNPLYDDRRASCNIYLDNKSGCYRMKDFGNDAYSGDCFWFAAAMLGLDVRKDFVKVLETINRDLQLNISIEREKYSNPHTMIMKLPKPIISQSSNFPKTLDDRKWYKLIEQSFGIEELTYWQQYGIDTKTLQRFHVKALTRYESISNQGKPFALVSTLEEPIFAYCMGKFVKVYRPKSKLRFLYGGEKVDDYVFGFEQLPSKGDMIFITGGEKDVLSLSAHGFNAICFNSETAQIPENIIEGLLLRFRHLIILYDTDETGLREAKRQVEVLSKFKVLHLTLPLQGTKTEKDISDFFALGNGVNDLKNLLSDIFTNMYAQTMMILQSCEIDYDNPPDASKSVVAVNSVPLGTQDNLFCITGGEGTGKSNYIAAILAGTLGAERLQAEQTLGLEVTANPKGLAVLHYDTEQSEAQLHKNLGKTLRRA
;
A
#
# COMPACT_ATOMS: atom_id res chain seq x y z
N MET A 1 2.58 -22.32 -40.97
CA MET A 1 1.69 -21.26 -40.42
C MET A 1 2.57 -20.08 -39.97
N ASN A 2 2.22 -18.87 -40.31
CA ASN A 2 3.03 -17.71 -39.92
C ASN A 2 2.92 -17.52 -38.38
N ILE A 3 4.02 -17.18 -37.69
CA ILE A 3 4.06 -16.96 -36.23
C ILE A 3 2.95 -16.01 -35.77
N LYS A 4 2.67 -14.96 -36.55
CA LYS A 4 1.56 -14.04 -36.30
C LYS A 4 0.20 -14.77 -36.25
N GLU A 5 -0.07 -15.65 -37.20
CA GLU A 5 -1.31 -16.42 -37.27
C GLU A 5 -1.41 -17.42 -36.10
N GLU A 6 -0.29 -17.99 -35.73
CA GLU A 6 -0.23 -18.92 -34.60
C GLU A 6 -0.49 -18.24 -33.28
N ILE A 7 0.09 -17.05 -33.04
CA ILE A 7 -0.23 -16.22 -31.89
C ILE A 7 -1.72 -15.90 -31.85
N LEU A 8 -2.30 -15.42 -32.95
CA LEU A 8 -3.72 -15.09 -33.01
C LEU A 8 -4.62 -16.30 -32.72
N SER A 9 -4.23 -17.49 -33.18
CA SER A 9 -5.00 -18.72 -32.94
C SER A 9 -4.98 -19.13 -31.46
N ARG A 10 -3.85 -18.94 -30.77
CA ARG A 10 -3.66 -19.33 -29.36
C ARG A 10 -4.11 -18.27 -28.39
N THR A 11 -4.45 -17.05 -28.81
CA THR A 11 -4.81 -15.91 -27.97
C THR A 11 -6.21 -15.37 -28.24
N ASN A 12 -7.16 -16.26 -28.57
CA ASN A 12 -8.53 -15.89 -28.90
C ASN A 12 -8.59 -14.72 -29.89
N LYS A 13 -7.95 -14.89 -31.05
CA LYS A 13 -7.87 -13.87 -32.10
C LYS A 13 -7.23 -12.55 -31.65
N GLY A 14 -6.28 -12.62 -30.72
CA GLY A 14 -5.55 -11.48 -30.16
C GLY A 14 -6.23 -10.78 -28.98
N LEU A 15 -7.39 -11.25 -28.51
CA LEU A 15 -8.05 -10.65 -27.35
C LEU A 15 -7.20 -10.81 -26.07
N GLU A 16 -6.59 -11.98 -25.86
CA GLU A 16 -5.76 -12.25 -24.70
C GLU A 16 -4.48 -11.40 -24.67
N VAL A 17 -3.97 -11.02 -25.84
CA VAL A 17 -2.85 -10.07 -25.96
C VAL A 17 -3.29 -8.69 -25.44
N PHE A 18 -4.48 -8.21 -25.83
CA PHE A 18 -5.02 -6.98 -25.27
C PHE A 18 -5.23 -7.09 -23.75
N CYS A 19 -5.80 -8.19 -23.26
CA CYS A 19 -6.02 -8.40 -21.83
C CYS A 19 -4.71 -8.39 -21.04
N PHE A 20 -3.64 -8.95 -21.61
CA PHE A 20 -2.34 -9.04 -20.94
C PHE A 20 -1.64 -7.68 -20.82
N TYR A 21 -1.60 -6.91 -21.90
CA TYR A 21 -0.89 -5.63 -21.94
C TYR A 21 -1.74 -4.43 -21.51
N MET A 22 -3.06 -4.58 -21.36
CA MET A 22 -3.96 -3.49 -20.96
C MET A 22 -3.83 -3.20 -19.46
N PRO A 23 -3.44 -1.98 -19.07
CA PRO A 23 -3.25 -1.63 -17.65
C PRO A 23 -4.57 -1.41 -16.90
N ILE A 24 -5.70 -1.40 -17.61
CA ILE A 24 -7.03 -1.17 -17.05
C ILE A 24 -7.98 -2.32 -17.43
N ASN A 25 -8.99 -2.56 -16.61
CA ASN A 25 -10.03 -3.51 -16.98
C ASN A 25 -10.92 -2.94 -18.08
N PHE A 26 -11.11 -3.69 -19.14
CA PHE A 26 -12.00 -3.36 -20.23
C PHE A 26 -12.96 -4.50 -20.56
N VAL A 27 -14.06 -4.18 -21.22
CA VAL A 27 -15.00 -5.16 -21.76
C VAL A 27 -15.10 -4.91 -23.26
N PRO A 28 -14.89 -5.92 -24.13
CA PRO A 28 -15.05 -5.76 -25.55
C PRO A 28 -16.40 -5.11 -25.92
N LYS A 29 -16.42 -4.25 -26.91
CA LYS A 29 -17.57 -3.46 -27.36
C LYS A 29 -18.08 -2.39 -26.36
N ARG A 30 -17.41 -2.19 -25.23
CA ARG A 30 -17.69 -1.05 -24.31
C ARG A 30 -16.55 -0.04 -24.39
N ASN A 31 -16.89 1.24 -24.34
CA ASN A 31 -15.88 2.28 -24.39
C ASN A 31 -15.11 2.37 -23.07
N PHE A 32 -13.80 2.62 -23.18
CA PHE A 32 -12.87 2.85 -22.09
C PHE A 32 -11.91 4.00 -22.43
N ARG A 33 -11.17 4.51 -21.43
CA ARG A 33 -10.16 5.57 -21.64
C ARG A 33 -8.90 4.96 -22.24
N ASN A 34 -8.28 5.67 -23.20
CA ASN A 34 -7.05 5.22 -23.81
C ASN A 34 -5.89 5.20 -22.80
N PRO A 35 -5.21 4.07 -22.58
CA PRO A 35 -4.09 4.00 -21.65
C PRO A 35 -2.77 4.56 -22.19
N LEU A 36 -2.70 4.90 -23.48
CA LEU A 36 -1.49 5.37 -24.16
C LEU A 36 -1.29 6.88 -24.08
N TYR A 37 -2.30 7.63 -23.62
CA TYR A 37 -2.22 9.07 -23.38
C TYR A 37 -3.27 9.53 -22.33
N ASP A 38 -3.20 10.80 -21.90
CA ASP A 38 -4.17 11.38 -20.95
C ASP A 38 -5.54 11.59 -21.64
N ASP A 39 -6.32 10.52 -21.71
CA ASP A 39 -7.67 10.53 -22.30
C ASP A 39 -8.70 10.93 -21.25
N ARG A 40 -9.30 12.11 -21.43
CA ARG A 40 -10.32 12.66 -20.51
C ARG A 40 -11.70 12.06 -20.68
N ARG A 41 -11.97 11.36 -21.82
CA ARG A 41 -13.26 10.73 -22.13
C ARG A 41 -13.04 9.32 -22.62
N ALA A 42 -13.94 8.41 -22.27
CA ALA A 42 -13.89 7.01 -22.73
C ALA A 42 -14.14 6.96 -24.25
N SER A 43 -13.06 7.06 -25.02
CA SER A 43 -13.09 7.12 -26.50
C SER A 43 -12.62 5.84 -27.19
N CYS A 44 -12.03 4.88 -26.47
CA CYS A 44 -11.51 3.65 -27.03
C CYS A 44 -12.49 2.49 -26.94
N ASN A 45 -12.44 1.62 -27.94
CA ASN A 45 -13.22 0.38 -27.98
C ASN A 45 -12.39 -0.75 -28.57
N ILE A 46 -12.52 -1.96 -28.02
CA ILE A 46 -11.93 -3.18 -28.59
C ILE A 46 -13.06 -4.03 -29.13
N TYR A 47 -12.96 -4.39 -30.41
CA TYR A 47 -13.96 -5.15 -31.13
C TYR A 47 -13.32 -6.19 -32.07
N LEU A 48 -14.06 -7.24 -32.38
CA LEU A 48 -13.67 -8.21 -33.41
C LEU A 48 -13.92 -7.60 -34.80
N ASP A 49 -12.86 -7.37 -35.53
CA ASP A 49 -12.94 -6.85 -36.90
C ASP A 49 -13.22 -8.00 -37.90
N ASN A 50 -14.35 -7.95 -38.56
CA ASN A 50 -14.79 -8.98 -39.49
C ASN A 50 -13.90 -9.12 -40.74
N LYS A 51 -13.16 -8.05 -41.13
CA LYS A 51 -12.27 -8.08 -42.29
C LYS A 51 -10.94 -8.77 -41.99
N SER A 52 -10.34 -8.48 -40.87
CA SER A 52 -9.06 -9.08 -40.43
C SER A 52 -9.23 -10.37 -39.62
N GLY A 53 -10.43 -10.64 -39.12
CA GLY A 53 -10.72 -11.82 -38.31
C GLY A 53 -10.06 -11.77 -36.90
N CYS A 54 -9.49 -10.64 -36.49
CA CYS A 54 -8.85 -10.48 -35.21
C CYS A 54 -9.42 -9.28 -34.43
N TYR A 55 -9.16 -9.26 -33.12
CA TYR A 55 -9.54 -8.11 -32.31
C TYR A 55 -8.67 -6.88 -32.61
N ARG A 56 -9.31 -5.73 -32.65
CA ARG A 56 -8.68 -4.43 -32.91
C ARG A 56 -9.16 -3.40 -31.89
N MET A 57 -8.28 -2.49 -31.54
CA MET A 57 -8.61 -1.29 -30.79
C MET A 57 -8.85 -0.12 -31.75
N LYS A 58 -9.94 0.60 -31.53
CA LYS A 58 -10.27 1.85 -32.22
C LYS A 58 -10.39 2.95 -31.15
N ASP A 59 -9.66 4.02 -31.38
CA ASP A 59 -9.84 5.26 -30.64
C ASP A 59 -10.63 6.25 -31.49
N PHE A 60 -11.83 6.62 -31.05
CA PHE A 60 -12.69 7.60 -31.73
C PHE A 60 -12.27 9.05 -31.48
N GLY A 61 -11.43 9.29 -30.46
CA GLY A 61 -10.88 10.60 -30.15
C GLY A 61 -9.60 10.91 -30.92
N ASN A 62 -8.79 9.88 -31.22
CA ASN A 62 -7.54 10.03 -31.96
C ASN A 62 -7.17 8.75 -32.72
N ASP A 63 -7.37 8.80 -34.04
CA ASP A 63 -7.13 7.66 -34.93
C ASP A 63 -5.68 7.13 -34.94
N ALA A 64 -4.71 7.95 -34.53
CA ALA A 64 -3.30 7.53 -34.41
C ALA A 64 -3.11 6.40 -33.37
N TYR A 65 -4.04 6.28 -32.43
CA TYR A 65 -4.04 5.25 -31.38
C TYR A 65 -5.01 4.09 -31.69
N SER A 66 -5.10 3.71 -32.94
CA SER A 66 -5.94 2.58 -33.39
C SER A 66 -5.08 1.50 -34.06
N GLY A 67 -5.30 0.23 -33.75
CA GLY A 67 -4.50 -0.85 -34.28
C GLY A 67 -4.94 -2.25 -33.88
N ASP A 68 -4.19 -3.26 -34.31
CA ASP A 68 -4.35 -4.64 -33.87
C ASP A 68 -3.63 -4.89 -32.52
N CYS A 69 -3.74 -6.11 -32.00
CA CYS A 69 -3.13 -6.47 -30.72
C CYS A 69 -1.59 -6.37 -30.74
N PHE A 70 -0.95 -6.58 -31.88
CA PHE A 70 0.50 -6.46 -32.03
C PHE A 70 0.95 -5.00 -32.00
N TRP A 71 0.19 -4.12 -32.66
CA TRP A 71 0.41 -2.69 -32.58
C TRP A 71 0.26 -2.19 -31.13
N PHE A 72 -0.79 -2.64 -30.45
CA PHE A 72 -1.04 -2.24 -29.04
C PHE A 72 0.08 -2.75 -28.12
N ALA A 73 0.47 -4.02 -28.24
CA ALA A 73 1.58 -4.57 -27.44
C ALA A 73 2.89 -3.83 -27.72
N ALA A 74 3.19 -3.51 -29.00
CA ALA A 74 4.37 -2.71 -29.35
C ALA A 74 4.34 -1.33 -28.67
N ALA A 75 3.20 -0.64 -28.73
CA ALA A 75 3.03 0.67 -28.09
C ALA A 75 3.24 0.60 -26.56
N MET A 76 2.67 -0.41 -25.90
CA MET A 76 2.85 -0.63 -24.47
C MET A 76 4.29 -1.01 -24.08
N LEU A 77 5.03 -1.66 -24.99
CA LEU A 77 6.43 -2.05 -24.79
C LEU A 77 7.43 -0.95 -25.22
N GLY A 78 6.95 0.19 -25.76
CA GLY A 78 7.82 1.24 -26.29
C GLY A 78 8.59 0.82 -27.55
N LEU A 79 8.07 -0.13 -28.33
CA LEU A 79 8.66 -0.66 -29.56
C LEU A 79 7.97 -0.08 -30.81
N ASP A 80 8.73 0.06 -31.90
CA ASP A 80 8.17 0.40 -33.20
C ASP A 80 7.68 -0.87 -33.89
N VAL A 81 6.36 -1.02 -34.07
CA VAL A 81 5.74 -2.21 -34.65
C VAL A 81 6.28 -2.52 -36.06
N ARG A 82 6.78 -1.54 -36.80
CA ARG A 82 7.31 -1.76 -38.18
C ARG A 82 8.78 -2.20 -38.18
N LYS A 83 9.57 -1.65 -37.24
CA LYS A 83 11.01 -1.93 -37.13
C LYS A 83 11.30 -3.15 -36.27
N ASP A 84 10.53 -3.31 -35.17
CA ASP A 84 10.77 -4.29 -34.12
C ASP A 84 9.75 -5.44 -34.14
N PHE A 85 9.06 -5.69 -35.29
CA PHE A 85 7.93 -6.61 -35.30
C PHE A 85 8.28 -8.03 -34.82
N VAL A 86 9.43 -8.57 -35.23
CA VAL A 86 9.90 -9.89 -34.78
C VAL A 86 10.08 -9.89 -33.26
N LYS A 87 10.67 -8.84 -32.71
CA LYS A 87 10.84 -8.68 -31.26
C LYS A 87 9.50 -8.58 -30.52
N VAL A 88 8.51 -7.94 -31.11
CA VAL A 88 7.14 -7.90 -30.57
C VAL A 88 6.54 -9.30 -30.52
N LEU A 89 6.67 -10.08 -31.58
CA LEU A 89 6.17 -11.47 -31.64
C LEU A 89 6.88 -12.36 -30.59
N GLU A 90 8.21 -12.27 -30.52
CA GLU A 90 9.02 -12.99 -29.51
C GLU A 90 8.60 -12.63 -28.09
N THR A 91 8.34 -11.35 -27.84
CA THR A 91 7.94 -10.85 -26.53
C THR A 91 6.55 -11.36 -26.14
N ILE A 92 5.57 -11.27 -27.06
CA ILE A 92 4.22 -11.81 -26.84
C ILE A 92 4.26 -13.32 -26.60
N ASN A 93 5.02 -14.07 -27.42
CA ASN A 93 5.18 -15.52 -27.28
C ASN A 93 5.73 -15.90 -25.88
N ARG A 94 6.73 -15.16 -25.43
CA ARG A 94 7.34 -15.35 -24.12
C ARG A 94 6.38 -14.97 -22.98
N ASP A 95 5.79 -13.79 -23.08
CA ASP A 95 5.02 -13.20 -21.99
C ASP A 95 3.69 -13.93 -21.74
N LEU A 96 3.06 -14.43 -22.81
CA LEU A 96 1.86 -15.28 -22.73
C LEU A 96 2.18 -16.78 -22.67
N GLN A 97 3.46 -17.17 -22.65
CA GLN A 97 3.94 -18.56 -22.55
C GLN A 97 3.33 -19.47 -23.64
N LEU A 98 3.24 -18.96 -24.87
CA LEU A 98 2.57 -19.68 -25.96
C LEU A 98 3.36 -20.87 -26.50
N ASN A 99 4.64 -21.01 -26.17
CA ASN A 99 5.54 -22.10 -26.60
C ASN A 99 5.59 -22.28 -28.11
N ILE A 100 5.58 -21.18 -28.88
CA ILE A 100 5.69 -21.20 -30.35
C ILE A 100 7.17 -21.23 -30.69
N SER A 101 7.60 -22.22 -31.49
CA SER A 101 8.97 -22.31 -31.97
C SER A 101 9.21 -21.26 -33.08
N ILE A 102 10.13 -20.33 -32.79
CA ILE A 102 10.52 -19.29 -33.75
C ILE A 102 11.75 -19.79 -34.50
N GLU A 103 11.55 -20.35 -35.69
CA GLU A 103 12.66 -20.70 -36.58
C GLU A 103 13.27 -19.40 -37.15
N ARG A 104 14.50 -19.09 -36.73
CA ARG A 104 15.25 -17.88 -37.13
C ARG A 104 15.74 -17.87 -38.56
N GLU A 105 15.52 -18.92 -39.37
CA GLU A 105 16.20 -19.12 -40.65
C GLU A 105 15.63 -18.31 -41.84
N LYS A 106 14.59 -17.53 -41.72
CA LYS A 106 14.02 -16.80 -42.88
C LYS A 106 14.28 -15.28 -42.94
N TYR A 107 15.02 -14.71 -42.01
CA TYR A 107 15.26 -13.25 -41.99
C TYR A 107 16.71 -12.84 -41.70
N SER A 108 17.70 -13.67 -41.99
CA SER A 108 19.10 -13.30 -41.86
C SER A 108 19.71 -12.93 -43.20
N ASN A 109 20.00 -11.67 -43.42
CA ASN A 109 21.02 -11.25 -44.37
C ASN A 109 22.40 -11.58 -43.78
N PRO A 110 23.31 -12.21 -44.57
CA PRO A 110 24.56 -12.70 -44.08
C PRO A 110 25.62 -11.60 -44.13
N HIS A 111 25.89 -10.93 -43.00
CA HIS A 111 27.17 -10.29 -42.76
C HIS A 111 27.57 -10.51 -41.34
N THR A 112 28.17 -11.67 -41.10
CA THR A 112 28.91 -11.98 -39.90
C THR A 112 30.21 -11.18 -39.89
N MET A 113 30.21 -10.00 -39.27
CA MET A 113 31.45 -9.40 -38.77
C MET A 113 31.64 -9.78 -37.32
N ILE A 114 32.63 -10.62 -37.08
CA ILE A 114 33.20 -10.87 -35.77
C ILE A 114 33.72 -9.52 -35.25
N MET A 115 32.93 -8.82 -34.47
CA MET A 115 33.40 -7.67 -33.71
C MET A 115 34.21 -8.19 -32.52
N LYS A 116 35.52 -8.06 -32.60
CA LYS A 116 36.44 -8.04 -31.46
C LYS A 116 35.90 -7.01 -30.47
N LEU A 117 35.73 -7.42 -29.22
CA LEU A 117 35.43 -6.51 -28.10
C LEU A 117 36.36 -5.30 -28.18
N PRO A 118 35.83 -4.07 -28.24
CA PRO A 118 36.68 -2.89 -28.12
C PRO A 118 37.21 -2.84 -26.69
N LYS A 119 38.53 -2.72 -26.56
CA LYS A 119 39.16 -2.31 -25.30
C LYS A 119 38.52 -1.01 -24.85
N PRO A 120 38.33 -0.80 -23.53
CA PRO A 120 37.73 0.41 -23.04
C PRO A 120 38.56 1.62 -23.50
N ILE A 121 38.01 2.40 -24.40
CA ILE A 121 38.58 3.72 -24.72
C ILE A 121 38.26 4.59 -23.50
N ILE A 122 39.29 4.87 -22.72
CA ILE A 122 39.27 5.92 -21.72
C ILE A 122 39.21 7.24 -22.47
N SER A 123 38.02 7.67 -22.89
CA SER A 123 37.83 9.03 -23.33
C SER A 123 37.70 9.93 -22.09
N GLN A 124 38.78 10.59 -21.76
CA GLN A 124 38.81 11.74 -20.88
C GLN A 124 38.02 12.89 -21.54
N SER A 125 36.72 12.98 -21.25
CA SER A 125 35.97 14.24 -21.20
C SER A 125 34.59 13.94 -20.60
N SER A 126 34.51 13.81 -19.29
CA SER A 126 33.24 13.95 -18.60
C SER A 126 32.88 15.41 -18.59
N ASN A 127 31.83 15.82 -19.31
CA ASN A 127 31.25 17.16 -19.21
C ASN A 127 30.55 17.28 -17.86
N PHE A 128 31.29 17.48 -16.79
CA PHE A 128 30.73 17.88 -15.50
C PHE A 128 30.19 19.30 -15.58
N PRO A 129 28.98 19.54 -15.06
CA PRO A 129 28.43 20.90 -15.00
C PRO A 129 29.33 21.83 -14.20
N LYS A 130 29.45 23.10 -14.67
CA LYS A 130 30.40 24.09 -14.12
C LYS A 130 29.79 25.02 -13.06
N THR A 131 28.50 24.87 -12.70
CA THR A 131 27.79 25.79 -11.80
C THR A 131 27.22 25.12 -10.57
N LEU A 132 27.18 25.87 -9.45
CA LEU A 132 26.74 25.41 -8.11
C LEU A 132 25.26 25.00 -8.02
N ASP A 133 24.44 25.28 -9.02
CA ASP A 133 23.02 24.92 -9.06
C ASP A 133 22.75 23.45 -9.45
N ASP A 134 23.82 22.75 -9.82
CA ASP A 134 23.80 21.37 -10.33
C ASP A 134 24.05 20.30 -9.26
N ARG A 135 23.81 20.58 -7.97
CA ARG A 135 23.97 19.58 -6.88
C ARG A 135 23.09 18.34 -7.04
N LYS A 136 22.08 18.43 -7.91
CA LYS A 136 21.17 17.33 -8.25
C LYS A 136 21.63 16.57 -9.50
N TRP A 137 22.72 17.01 -10.14
CA TRP A 137 23.20 16.37 -11.36
C TRP A 137 23.77 14.98 -11.08
N TYR A 138 23.40 14.05 -11.91
CA TYR A 138 23.97 12.71 -11.93
C TYR A 138 23.98 12.16 -13.36
N LYS A 139 24.83 11.15 -13.59
CA LYS A 139 24.87 10.39 -14.83
C LYS A 139 25.04 8.92 -14.51
N LEU A 140 24.17 8.10 -15.07
CA LEU A 140 24.22 6.64 -15.01
C LEU A 140 24.82 6.12 -16.32
N ILE A 141 25.79 5.22 -16.23
CA ILE A 141 26.26 4.44 -17.37
C ILE A 141 25.83 3.01 -17.08
N GLU A 142 24.73 2.63 -17.73
CA GLU A 142 24.08 1.34 -17.53
C GLU A 142 24.84 0.22 -18.24
N GLN A 143 24.71 -0.99 -17.73
CA GLN A 143 25.13 -2.23 -18.37
C GLN A 143 24.04 -3.30 -18.24
N SER A 144 24.11 -4.32 -19.08
CA SER A 144 23.32 -5.53 -18.85
C SER A 144 23.81 -6.24 -17.59
N PHE A 145 22.88 -6.86 -16.85
CA PHE A 145 23.26 -7.66 -15.68
C PHE A 145 24.17 -8.81 -16.10
N GLY A 146 25.36 -8.87 -15.52
CA GLY A 146 26.29 -9.99 -15.65
C GLY A 146 25.88 -11.17 -14.74
N ILE A 147 26.54 -12.31 -14.94
CA ILE A 147 26.27 -13.55 -14.16
C ILE A 147 26.42 -13.31 -12.66
N GLU A 148 27.45 -12.63 -12.23
CA GLU A 148 27.74 -12.40 -10.81
C GLU A 148 26.73 -11.43 -10.17
N GLU A 149 26.29 -10.41 -10.92
CA GLU A 149 25.27 -9.49 -10.47
C GLU A 149 23.92 -10.19 -10.34
N LEU A 150 23.56 -11.06 -11.29
CA LEU A 150 22.36 -11.89 -11.20
C LEU A 150 22.45 -12.89 -10.04
N THR A 151 23.60 -13.50 -9.83
CA THR A 151 23.83 -14.40 -8.68
C THR A 151 23.65 -13.68 -7.36
N TYR A 152 24.11 -12.40 -7.28
CA TYR A 152 23.87 -11.57 -6.10
C TYR A 152 22.37 -11.38 -5.80
N TRP A 153 21.54 -11.17 -6.82
CA TRP A 153 20.09 -10.99 -6.64
C TRP A 153 19.38 -12.33 -6.42
N GLN A 154 19.80 -13.38 -7.09
CA GLN A 154 19.19 -14.71 -7.01
C GLN A 154 19.28 -15.33 -5.61
N GLN A 155 20.31 -15.02 -4.82
CA GLN A 155 20.40 -15.49 -3.43
C GLN A 155 19.21 -15.04 -2.57
N TYR A 156 18.55 -13.95 -2.96
CA TYR A 156 17.35 -13.41 -2.30
C TYR A 156 16.04 -13.78 -3.03
N GLY A 157 16.10 -14.71 -3.98
CA GLY A 157 14.99 -15.11 -4.83
C GLY A 157 14.61 -14.09 -5.91
N ILE A 158 15.39 -13.00 -6.07
CA ILE A 158 15.09 -11.90 -7.00
C ILE A 158 15.58 -12.28 -8.40
N ASP A 159 14.63 -12.42 -9.33
CA ASP A 159 14.88 -12.73 -10.73
C ASP A 159 15.00 -11.47 -11.61
N THR A 160 15.43 -11.68 -12.85
CA THR A 160 15.58 -10.60 -13.83
C THR A 160 14.25 -9.89 -14.14
N LYS A 161 13.12 -10.61 -14.09
CA LYS A 161 11.79 -10.02 -14.33
C LYS A 161 11.44 -9.03 -13.23
N THR A 162 11.71 -9.39 -11.99
CA THR A 162 11.52 -8.52 -10.84
C THR A 162 12.39 -7.27 -10.94
N LEU A 163 13.69 -7.43 -11.26
CA LEU A 163 14.59 -6.28 -11.44
C LEU A 163 14.09 -5.32 -12.53
N GLN A 164 13.64 -5.85 -13.66
CA GLN A 164 13.08 -5.04 -14.75
C GLN A 164 11.80 -4.33 -14.35
N ARG A 165 10.87 -5.05 -13.69
CA ARG A 165 9.58 -4.51 -13.24
C ARG A 165 9.75 -3.33 -12.30
N PHE A 166 10.77 -3.35 -11.45
CA PHE A 166 11.07 -2.30 -10.47
C PHE A 166 12.12 -1.30 -10.95
N HIS A 167 12.43 -1.29 -12.25
CA HIS A 167 13.39 -0.37 -12.86
C HIS A 167 14.76 -0.36 -12.20
N VAL A 168 15.20 -1.55 -11.73
CA VAL A 168 16.55 -1.74 -11.19
C VAL A 168 17.53 -1.86 -12.35
N LYS A 169 18.64 -1.13 -12.29
CA LYS A 169 19.68 -1.13 -13.31
C LYS A 169 21.00 -1.58 -12.72
N ALA A 170 21.79 -2.32 -13.50
CA ALA A 170 23.21 -2.53 -13.24
C ALA A 170 24.01 -1.39 -13.89
N LEU A 171 25.00 -0.87 -13.19
CA LEU A 171 25.80 0.26 -13.66
C LEU A 171 27.25 -0.14 -13.84
N THR A 172 27.88 0.26 -14.96
CA THR A 172 29.34 0.29 -15.07
C THR A 172 29.91 1.46 -14.32
N ARG A 173 29.18 2.61 -14.30
CA ARG A 173 29.69 3.83 -13.67
C ARG A 173 28.54 4.75 -13.22
N TYR A 174 28.76 5.39 -12.08
CA TYR A 174 27.92 6.46 -11.54
C TYR A 174 28.75 7.74 -11.39
N GLU A 175 28.30 8.83 -11.95
CA GLU A 175 28.94 10.14 -11.84
C GLU A 175 27.99 11.11 -11.15
N SER A 176 28.49 11.92 -10.23
CA SER A 176 27.69 12.92 -9.51
C SER A 176 28.59 14.01 -8.91
N ILE A 177 27.95 14.96 -8.23
CA ILE A 177 28.61 16.05 -7.52
C ILE A 177 28.39 15.87 -6.02
N SER A 178 29.46 15.88 -5.26
CA SER A 178 29.42 15.75 -3.79
C SER A 178 28.75 16.96 -3.14
N ASN A 179 28.34 16.83 -1.87
CA ASN A 179 27.80 17.94 -1.08
C ASN A 179 28.74 19.15 -0.97
N GLN A 180 30.04 18.94 -1.23
CA GLN A 180 31.06 20.00 -1.26
C GLN A 180 31.23 20.62 -2.66
N GLY A 181 30.38 20.25 -3.63
CA GLY A 181 30.46 20.74 -5.00
C GLY A 181 31.58 20.08 -5.83
N LYS A 182 32.21 19.00 -5.35
CA LYS A 182 33.28 18.30 -6.08
C LYS A 182 32.71 17.18 -6.92
N PRO A 183 33.04 17.13 -8.23
CA PRO A 183 32.65 16.00 -9.07
C PRO A 183 33.36 14.71 -8.62
N PHE A 184 32.64 13.59 -8.69
CA PHE A 184 33.18 12.28 -8.41
C PHE A 184 32.55 11.24 -9.33
N ALA A 185 33.24 10.13 -9.50
CA ALA A 185 32.74 8.99 -10.23
C ALA A 185 33.03 7.70 -9.47
N LEU A 186 32.10 6.77 -9.52
CA LEU A 186 32.22 5.42 -8.99
C LEU A 186 32.17 4.44 -10.16
N VAL A 187 33.06 3.51 -10.19
CA VAL A 187 33.13 2.45 -11.22
C VAL A 187 32.77 1.12 -10.57
N SER A 188 31.87 0.39 -11.18
CA SER A 188 31.52 -0.95 -10.76
C SER A 188 32.65 -1.92 -11.05
N THR A 189 32.86 -2.84 -10.12
CA THR A 189 33.80 -3.96 -10.28
C THR A 189 33.08 -5.26 -9.91
N LEU A 190 33.66 -6.39 -10.22
CA LEU A 190 33.11 -7.70 -9.82
C LEU A 190 32.99 -7.82 -8.29
N GLU A 191 33.91 -7.20 -7.57
CA GLU A 191 33.94 -7.21 -6.11
C GLU A 191 32.97 -6.19 -5.49
N GLU A 192 32.80 -5.04 -6.14
CA GLU A 192 31.89 -3.96 -5.72
C GLU A 192 30.89 -3.58 -6.83
N PRO A 193 29.84 -4.38 -7.06
CA PRO A 193 28.82 -4.07 -8.03
C PRO A 193 28.01 -2.83 -7.62
N ILE A 194 27.55 -2.09 -8.61
CA ILE A 194 26.74 -0.88 -8.42
C ILE A 194 25.39 -1.09 -9.10
N PHE A 195 24.32 -0.89 -8.34
CA PHE A 195 22.94 -0.93 -8.83
C PHE A 195 22.26 0.43 -8.67
N ALA A 196 21.20 0.67 -9.42
CA ALA A 196 20.39 1.86 -9.31
C ALA A 196 18.91 1.50 -9.25
N TYR A 197 18.20 2.04 -8.27
CA TYR A 197 16.75 2.08 -8.21
C TYR A 197 16.30 3.38 -8.86
N CYS A 198 15.69 3.29 -10.05
CA CYS A 198 15.33 4.44 -10.86
C CYS A 198 13.84 4.80 -10.65
N MET A 199 13.56 6.02 -10.21
CA MET A 199 12.20 6.54 -9.98
C MET A 199 12.06 7.91 -10.65
N GLY A 200 11.64 7.91 -11.91
CA GLY A 200 11.51 9.14 -12.68
C GLY A 200 12.83 9.91 -12.77
N LYS A 201 12.87 11.11 -12.18
CA LYS A 201 14.07 11.96 -12.14
C LYS A 201 14.97 11.75 -10.92
N PHE A 202 14.59 10.83 -10.03
CA PHE A 202 15.33 10.49 -8.82
C PHE A 202 15.97 9.12 -8.97
N VAL A 203 17.16 8.95 -8.43
CA VAL A 203 17.86 7.67 -8.37
C VAL A 203 18.44 7.44 -6.98
N LYS A 204 18.25 6.24 -6.48
CA LYS A 204 18.97 5.72 -5.30
C LYS A 204 19.96 4.68 -5.78
N VAL A 205 21.25 4.98 -5.64
CA VAL A 205 22.34 4.09 -6.05
C VAL A 205 22.69 3.17 -4.89
N TYR A 206 22.71 1.87 -5.16
CA TYR A 206 22.96 0.83 -4.18
C TYR A 206 24.30 0.13 -4.43
N ARG A 207 25.13 0.08 -3.40
CA ARG A 207 26.45 -0.55 -3.39
C ARG A 207 26.51 -1.56 -2.25
N PRO A 208 26.09 -2.80 -2.47
CA PRO A 208 25.88 -3.79 -1.39
C PRO A 208 27.12 -4.10 -0.56
N LYS A 209 28.30 -4.11 -1.18
CA LYS A 209 29.58 -4.48 -0.55
C LYS A 209 30.38 -3.27 -0.04
N SER A 210 29.93 -2.05 -0.28
CA SER A 210 30.63 -0.82 0.15
C SER A 210 30.21 -0.38 1.56
N LYS A 211 31.12 0.31 2.26
CA LYS A 211 30.80 0.96 3.56
C LYS A 211 29.68 2.00 3.40
N LEU A 212 29.74 2.82 2.34
CA LEU A 212 28.67 3.73 1.97
C LEU A 212 27.75 3.03 0.96
N ARG A 213 26.72 2.38 1.47
CA ARG A 213 25.82 1.55 0.67
C ARG A 213 24.94 2.32 -0.29
N PHE A 214 24.48 3.52 0.11
CA PHE A 214 23.50 4.29 -0.64
C PHE A 214 24.02 5.67 -1.00
N LEU A 215 23.74 6.09 -2.23
CA LEU A 215 23.95 7.43 -2.74
C LEU A 215 22.69 7.86 -3.47
N TYR A 216 22.51 9.15 -3.63
CA TYR A 216 21.32 9.72 -4.21
C TYR A 216 21.67 10.67 -5.33
N GLY A 217 20.86 10.70 -6.40
CA GLY A 217 20.98 11.63 -7.50
C GLY A 217 19.61 12.13 -7.97
N GLY A 218 19.59 13.30 -8.58
CA GLY A 218 18.38 13.90 -9.11
C GLY A 218 17.54 14.69 -8.09
N GLU A 219 16.31 14.96 -8.45
CA GLU A 219 15.37 15.71 -7.62
C GLU A 219 14.83 14.80 -6.54
N LYS A 220 15.02 15.19 -5.27
CA LYS A 220 14.47 14.45 -4.15
C LYS A 220 12.94 14.45 -4.25
N VAL A 221 12.37 13.27 -4.23
CA VAL A 221 10.92 13.09 -4.16
C VAL A 221 10.53 13.19 -2.69
N ASP A 222 9.65 14.12 -2.33
CA ASP A 222 9.21 14.32 -0.95
C ASP A 222 8.52 13.07 -0.40
N ASP A 223 7.74 12.39 -1.25
CA ASP A 223 7.05 11.14 -0.92
C ASP A 223 7.72 9.94 -1.60
N TYR A 224 8.95 9.61 -1.19
CA TYR A 224 9.63 8.43 -1.70
C TYR A 224 8.92 7.15 -1.22
N VAL A 225 8.25 6.46 -2.14
CA VAL A 225 7.63 5.14 -1.88
C VAL A 225 8.02 4.18 -3.00
N PHE A 226 9.00 3.34 -2.73
CA PHE A 226 9.44 2.32 -3.68
C PHE A 226 8.47 1.15 -3.73
N GLY A 227 8.13 0.68 -4.93
CA GLY A 227 7.21 -0.43 -5.14
C GLY A 227 5.75 -0.02 -5.30
N PHE A 228 5.39 1.24 -5.09
CA PHE A 228 4.00 1.69 -5.13
C PHE A 228 3.35 1.58 -6.51
N GLU A 229 4.10 1.90 -7.57
CA GLU A 229 3.63 1.81 -8.97
C GLU A 229 3.39 0.36 -9.42
N GLN A 230 4.09 -0.60 -8.80
CA GLN A 230 4.01 -2.02 -9.12
C GLN A 230 2.86 -2.74 -8.41
N LEU A 231 2.16 -2.06 -7.51
CA LEU A 231 1.07 -2.67 -6.74
C LEU A 231 -0.18 -2.92 -7.60
N PRO A 232 -0.89 -4.04 -7.42
CA PRO A 232 -2.18 -4.28 -8.04
C PRO A 232 -3.23 -3.32 -7.49
N SER A 233 -4.33 -3.12 -8.22
CA SER A 233 -5.45 -2.25 -7.79
C SER A 233 -6.13 -2.74 -6.51
N LYS A 234 -6.11 -4.05 -6.23
CA LYS A 234 -6.66 -4.69 -5.02
C LYS A 234 -5.81 -5.88 -4.62
N GLY A 235 -5.78 -6.19 -3.33
CA GLY A 235 -5.10 -7.35 -2.78
C GLY A 235 -5.57 -7.66 -1.37
N ASP A 236 -5.18 -8.81 -0.84
CA ASP A 236 -5.52 -9.20 0.52
C ASP A 236 -4.56 -8.52 1.53
N MET A 237 -3.28 -8.54 1.25
CA MET A 237 -2.27 -7.97 2.13
C MET A 237 -1.17 -7.24 1.37
N ILE A 238 -0.51 -6.30 2.07
CA ILE A 238 0.67 -5.59 1.63
C ILE A 238 1.66 -5.45 2.78
N PHE A 239 2.95 -5.62 2.47
CA PHE A 239 4.04 -5.42 3.41
C PHE A 239 4.63 -4.01 3.27
N ILE A 240 4.99 -3.42 4.39
CA ILE A 240 5.80 -2.19 4.48
C ILE A 240 7.13 -2.60 5.09
N THR A 241 8.20 -2.54 4.28
CA THR A 241 9.53 -3.05 4.64
C THR A 241 10.53 -1.94 4.89
N GLY A 242 11.71 -2.30 5.38
CA GLY A 242 12.80 -1.39 5.68
C GLY A 242 13.59 -0.90 4.46
N GLY A 243 13.58 -1.66 3.35
CA GLY A 243 14.40 -1.35 2.20
C GLY A 243 13.92 -1.92 0.87
N GLU A 244 14.52 -1.40 -0.22
CA GLU A 244 14.17 -1.76 -1.59
C GLU A 244 14.46 -3.24 -1.91
N LYS A 245 15.56 -3.78 -1.36
CA LYS A 245 15.93 -5.20 -1.54
C LYS A 245 14.80 -6.11 -1.04
N ASP A 246 14.19 -5.76 0.08
CA ASP A 246 13.12 -6.53 0.70
C ASP A 246 11.83 -6.48 -0.10
N VAL A 247 11.51 -5.31 -0.66
CA VAL A 247 10.38 -5.15 -1.60
C VAL A 247 10.57 -6.05 -2.81
N LEU A 248 11.78 -6.06 -3.39
CA LEU A 248 12.10 -6.91 -4.54
C LEU A 248 11.99 -8.39 -4.19
N SER A 249 12.52 -8.80 -3.05
CA SER A 249 12.49 -10.19 -2.60
C SER A 249 11.06 -10.66 -2.35
N LEU A 250 10.25 -9.90 -1.63
CA LEU A 250 8.83 -10.22 -1.43
C LEU A 250 8.07 -10.28 -2.75
N SER A 251 8.30 -9.33 -3.67
CA SER A 251 7.64 -9.32 -4.98
C SER A 251 8.01 -10.53 -5.83
N ALA A 252 9.26 -10.96 -5.79
CA ALA A 252 9.73 -12.17 -6.47
C ALA A 252 9.06 -13.45 -5.93
N HIS A 253 8.71 -13.45 -4.65
CA HIS A 253 7.98 -14.53 -3.98
C HIS A 253 6.44 -14.37 -4.04
N GLY A 254 5.92 -13.41 -4.84
CA GLY A 254 4.49 -13.24 -5.09
C GLY A 254 3.73 -12.41 -4.05
N PHE A 255 4.41 -11.68 -3.19
CA PHE A 255 3.81 -10.79 -2.22
C PHE A 255 3.85 -9.32 -2.68
N ASN A 256 2.87 -8.53 -2.25
CA ASN A 256 2.88 -7.09 -2.48
C ASN A 256 3.67 -6.40 -1.37
N ALA A 257 4.57 -5.52 -1.74
CA ALA A 257 5.37 -4.79 -0.77
C ALA A 257 5.75 -3.40 -1.27
N ILE A 258 5.95 -2.49 -0.32
CA ILE A 258 6.52 -1.16 -0.52
C ILE A 258 7.55 -0.88 0.56
N CYS A 259 8.42 0.08 0.31
CA CYS A 259 9.21 0.70 1.38
C CYS A 259 9.32 2.21 1.20
N PHE A 260 9.60 2.88 2.32
CA PHE A 260 9.98 4.29 2.35
C PHE A 260 11.51 4.41 2.30
N ASN A 261 12.03 5.63 2.33
CA ASN A 261 13.47 5.85 2.17
C ASN A 261 14.32 5.18 3.26
N SER A 262 13.77 4.99 4.45
CA SER A 262 14.37 4.23 5.56
C SER A 262 13.29 3.81 6.55
N GLU A 263 13.58 2.85 7.43
CA GLU A 263 12.69 2.41 8.53
C GLU A 263 12.35 3.55 9.50
N THR A 264 13.26 4.51 9.67
CA THR A 264 13.07 5.68 10.54
C THR A 264 12.22 6.78 9.90
N ALA A 265 11.89 6.66 8.61
CA ALA A 265 11.04 7.63 7.93
C ALA A 265 9.63 7.59 8.52
N GLN A 266 9.01 8.76 8.68
CA GLN A 266 7.60 8.82 9.03
C GLN A 266 6.77 8.32 7.85
N ILE A 267 5.85 7.42 8.12
CA ILE A 267 4.89 6.94 7.13
C ILE A 267 3.74 7.95 7.03
N PRO A 268 3.49 8.55 5.85
CA PRO A 268 2.39 9.48 5.67
C PRO A 268 1.03 8.80 5.80
N GLU A 269 0.12 9.37 6.59
CA GLU A 269 -1.21 8.79 6.82
C GLU A 269 -2.03 8.67 5.54
N ASN A 270 -1.95 9.65 4.64
CA ASN A 270 -2.64 9.61 3.34
C ASN A 270 -2.24 8.42 2.48
N ILE A 271 -0.98 7.96 2.56
CA ILE A 271 -0.53 6.75 1.88
C ILE A 271 -1.20 5.52 2.50
N ILE A 272 -1.25 5.44 3.83
CA ILE A 272 -1.92 4.33 4.55
C ILE A 272 -3.42 4.28 4.21
N GLU A 273 -4.10 5.41 4.23
CA GLU A 273 -5.51 5.51 3.83
C GLU A 273 -5.73 5.02 2.39
N GLY A 274 -4.89 5.45 1.46
CA GLY A 274 -4.92 4.99 0.07
C GLY A 274 -4.67 3.48 -0.07
N LEU A 275 -3.76 2.91 0.73
CA LEU A 275 -3.49 1.47 0.74
C LEU A 275 -4.65 0.67 1.33
N LEU A 276 -5.32 1.14 2.37
CA LEU A 276 -6.48 0.48 2.98
C LEU A 276 -7.71 0.41 2.06
N LEU A 277 -7.79 1.30 1.06
CA LEU A 277 -8.81 1.18 0.01
C LEU A 277 -8.53 0.04 -0.97
N ARG A 278 -7.29 -0.46 -1.01
CA ARG A 278 -6.79 -1.48 -1.94
C ARG A 278 -6.53 -2.83 -1.27
N PHE A 279 -6.07 -2.82 -0.02
CA PHE A 279 -5.62 -4.02 0.73
C PHE A 279 -6.36 -4.12 2.05
N ARG A 280 -6.72 -5.36 2.43
CA ARG A 280 -7.38 -5.62 3.72
C ARG A 280 -6.44 -5.48 4.91
N HIS A 281 -5.19 -5.90 4.71
CA HIS A 281 -4.20 -5.96 5.79
C HIS A 281 -2.93 -5.27 5.37
N LEU A 282 -2.49 -4.33 6.19
CA LEU A 282 -1.18 -3.70 6.10
C LEU A 282 -0.29 -4.29 7.19
N ILE A 283 0.89 -4.76 6.80
CA ILE A 283 1.81 -5.48 7.69
C ILE A 283 3.16 -4.78 7.66
N ILE A 284 3.60 -4.25 8.80
CA ILE A 284 4.96 -3.73 8.97
C ILE A 284 5.88 -4.93 9.15
N LEU A 285 6.91 -4.99 8.32
CA LEU A 285 7.93 -6.04 8.29
C LEU A 285 9.31 -5.38 8.17
N TYR A 286 9.84 -4.92 9.29
CA TYR A 286 11.16 -4.29 9.38
C TYR A 286 12.22 -5.28 9.82
N ASP A 287 13.47 -4.83 9.81
CA ASP A 287 14.61 -5.63 10.25
C ASP A 287 14.41 -6.11 11.71
N THR A 288 14.95 -7.28 12.03
CA THR A 288 14.90 -7.84 13.39
C THR A 288 16.03 -7.35 14.28
N ASP A 289 16.87 -6.41 13.81
CA ASP A 289 17.84 -5.74 14.66
C ASP A 289 17.16 -4.75 15.62
N GLU A 290 17.90 -4.25 16.63
CA GLU A 290 17.36 -3.36 17.66
C GLU A 290 16.66 -2.12 17.08
N THR A 291 17.21 -1.56 15.98
CA THR A 291 16.64 -0.38 15.32
C THR A 291 15.33 -0.73 14.62
N GLY A 292 15.31 -1.79 13.83
CA GLY A 292 14.11 -2.21 13.10
C GLY A 292 12.97 -2.58 14.04
N LEU A 293 13.23 -3.34 15.11
CA LEU A 293 12.21 -3.69 16.10
C LEU A 293 11.63 -2.45 16.81
N ARG A 294 12.49 -1.51 17.21
CA ARG A 294 12.05 -0.26 17.84
C ARG A 294 11.18 0.57 16.90
N GLU A 295 11.64 0.74 15.65
CA GLU A 295 10.91 1.54 14.66
C GLU A 295 9.61 0.87 14.22
N ALA A 296 9.59 -0.46 14.06
CA ALA A 296 8.36 -1.20 13.78
C ALA A 296 7.30 -0.97 14.86
N LYS A 297 7.70 -1.10 16.14
CA LYS A 297 6.81 -0.83 17.28
C LYS A 297 6.29 0.61 17.26
N ARG A 298 7.18 1.59 17.05
CA ARG A 298 6.81 2.99 16.94
C ARG A 298 5.79 3.25 15.83
N GLN A 299 5.99 2.66 14.65
CA GLN A 299 5.07 2.83 13.52
C GLN A 299 3.70 2.21 13.82
N VAL A 300 3.65 1.03 14.43
CA VAL A 300 2.37 0.40 14.85
C VAL A 300 1.62 1.28 15.85
N GLU A 301 2.31 1.88 16.82
CA GLU A 301 1.70 2.79 17.79
C GLU A 301 1.15 4.06 17.11
N VAL A 302 1.94 4.69 16.24
CA VAL A 302 1.52 5.90 15.49
C VAL A 302 0.34 5.60 14.57
N LEU A 303 0.34 4.43 13.92
CA LEU A 303 -0.69 4.02 12.96
C LEU A 303 -1.80 3.18 13.61
N SER A 304 -1.93 3.18 14.93
CA SER A 304 -2.86 2.32 15.67
C SER A 304 -4.32 2.48 15.23
N LYS A 305 -4.75 3.68 14.84
CA LYS A 305 -6.09 3.94 14.31
C LYS A 305 -6.41 3.16 13.03
N PHE A 306 -5.39 2.75 12.27
CA PHE A 306 -5.52 2.01 11.03
C PHE A 306 -5.41 0.49 11.21
N LYS A 307 -5.20 0.02 12.43
CA LYS A 307 -5.05 -1.42 12.76
C LYS A 307 -3.98 -2.11 11.92
N VAL A 308 -2.85 -1.45 11.70
CA VAL A 308 -1.69 -2.00 11.00
C VAL A 308 -1.09 -3.13 11.83
N LEU A 309 -0.81 -4.25 11.19
CA LEU A 309 -0.21 -5.42 11.84
C LEU A 309 1.32 -5.34 11.82
N HIS A 310 1.96 -6.07 12.72
CA HIS A 310 3.41 -6.21 12.77
C HIS A 310 3.78 -7.69 12.70
N LEU A 311 4.70 -8.03 11.80
CA LEU A 311 5.33 -9.34 11.72
C LEU A 311 6.80 -9.22 12.09
N THR A 312 7.23 -9.98 13.08
CA THR A 312 8.64 -10.17 13.41
C THR A 312 9.10 -11.53 12.89
N LEU A 313 10.17 -11.54 12.07
CA LEU A 313 10.74 -12.77 11.57
C LEU A 313 11.52 -13.50 12.68
N PRO A 314 11.61 -14.84 12.66
CA PRO A 314 12.40 -15.61 13.61
C PRO A 314 13.89 -15.61 13.22
N LEU A 315 14.49 -14.43 13.15
CA LEU A 315 15.88 -14.17 12.79
C LEU A 315 16.64 -13.59 13.97
N GLN A 316 17.97 -13.75 13.96
CA GLN A 316 18.82 -13.34 15.11
C GLN A 316 19.13 -11.84 15.17
N GLY A 317 18.77 -11.05 14.17
CA GLY A 317 19.03 -9.60 14.12
C GLY A 317 20.48 -9.25 13.85
N THR A 318 21.27 -10.16 13.28
CA THR A 318 22.66 -9.93 12.91
C THR A 318 22.77 -9.26 11.53
N LYS A 319 23.96 -8.80 11.13
CA LYS A 319 24.16 -8.16 9.82
C LYS A 319 23.80 -9.02 8.60
N THR A 320 23.79 -10.32 8.76
CA THR A 320 23.56 -11.31 7.69
C THR A 320 22.26 -12.08 7.89
N GLU A 321 21.50 -11.75 8.92
CA GLU A 321 20.31 -12.50 9.30
C GLU A 321 19.34 -11.56 10.03
N LYS A 322 18.69 -10.64 9.31
CA LYS A 322 17.85 -9.64 9.94
C LYS A 322 16.61 -9.20 9.15
N ASP A 323 16.63 -9.32 7.84
CA ASP A 323 15.54 -8.86 6.98
C ASP A 323 14.86 -10.02 6.23
N ILE A 324 13.75 -9.73 5.56
CA ILE A 324 13.00 -10.75 4.81
C ILE A 324 13.80 -11.34 3.64
N SER A 325 14.70 -10.57 3.06
CA SER A 325 15.58 -11.09 2.01
C SER A 325 16.55 -12.10 2.57
N ASP A 326 17.10 -11.86 3.75
CA ASP A 326 17.96 -12.82 4.46
C ASP A 326 17.16 -14.07 4.86
N PHE A 327 15.89 -13.92 5.28
CA PHE A 327 14.99 -15.03 5.60
C PHE A 327 14.86 -16.00 4.41
N PHE A 328 14.65 -15.50 3.20
CA PHE A 328 14.59 -16.33 2.01
C PHE A 328 15.97 -16.88 1.62
N ALA A 329 17.03 -16.11 1.77
CA ALA A 329 18.41 -16.57 1.50
C ALA A 329 18.85 -17.71 2.41
N LEU A 330 18.31 -17.81 3.62
CA LEU A 330 18.53 -18.90 4.56
C LEU A 330 17.76 -20.19 4.20
N GLY A 331 17.01 -20.19 3.09
CA GLY A 331 16.30 -21.36 2.59
C GLY A 331 14.86 -21.48 3.06
N ASN A 332 14.34 -20.48 3.80
CA ASN A 332 12.91 -20.42 4.10
C ASN A 332 12.12 -20.08 2.83
N GLY A 333 10.91 -20.60 2.73
CA GLY A 333 10.08 -20.44 1.54
C GLY A 333 8.82 -19.60 1.79
N VAL A 334 8.03 -19.49 0.72
CA VAL A 334 6.72 -18.83 0.76
C VAL A 334 5.80 -19.44 1.82
N ASN A 335 5.86 -20.77 2.01
CA ASN A 335 5.01 -21.45 2.98
C ASN A 335 5.39 -21.11 4.43
N ASP A 336 6.68 -20.93 4.70
CA ASP A 336 7.15 -20.56 6.04
C ASP A 336 6.68 -19.16 6.40
N LEU A 337 6.74 -18.21 5.47
CA LEU A 337 6.18 -16.87 5.65
C LEU A 337 4.65 -16.91 5.84
N LYS A 338 3.93 -17.75 5.07
CA LYS A 338 2.49 -17.91 5.24
C LYS A 338 2.11 -18.50 6.59
N ASN A 339 2.89 -19.42 7.13
CA ASN A 339 2.67 -19.96 8.47
C ASN A 339 2.80 -18.88 9.54
N LEU A 340 3.85 -18.05 9.48
CA LEU A 340 4.02 -16.92 10.40
C LEU A 340 2.83 -15.92 10.31
N LEU A 341 2.33 -15.66 9.13
CA LEU A 341 1.15 -14.82 8.92
C LEU A 341 -0.13 -15.47 9.50
N SER A 342 -0.30 -16.78 9.32
CA SER A 342 -1.43 -17.53 9.89
C SER A 342 -1.49 -17.41 11.40
N ASP A 343 -0.34 -17.45 12.08
CA ASP A 343 -0.27 -17.30 13.54
C ASP A 343 -0.73 -15.89 13.98
N ILE A 344 -0.32 -14.83 13.25
CA ILE A 344 -0.78 -13.46 13.53
C ILE A 344 -2.29 -13.35 13.36
N PHE A 345 -2.83 -13.85 12.25
CA PHE A 345 -4.26 -13.79 11.98
C PHE A 345 -5.07 -14.63 12.99
N THR A 346 -4.60 -15.81 13.35
CA THR A 346 -5.24 -16.67 14.36
C THR A 346 -5.31 -15.94 15.70
N ASN A 347 -4.21 -15.29 16.14
CA ASN A 347 -4.21 -14.51 17.37
C ASN A 347 -5.15 -13.31 17.32
N MET A 348 -5.20 -12.60 16.20
CA MET A 348 -6.12 -11.48 15.99
C MET A 348 -7.58 -11.92 16.05
N TYR A 349 -7.92 -13.03 15.38
CA TYR A 349 -9.28 -13.58 15.43
C TYR A 349 -9.64 -14.10 16.82
N ALA A 350 -8.72 -14.77 17.51
CA ALA A 350 -8.94 -15.22 18.89
C ALA A 350 -9.26 -14.05 19.83
N GLN A 351 -8.50 -12.96 19.76
CA GLN A 351 -8.78 -11.76 20.55
C GLN A 351 -10.16 -11.16 20.23
N THR A 352 -10.52 -11.09 18.93
CA THR A 352 -11.84 -10.61 18.52
C THR A 352 -12.94 -11.50 19.05
N MET A 353 -12.79 -12.83 18.99
CA MET A 353 -13.75 -13.79 19.52
C MET A 353 -13.90 -13.67 21.04
N MET A 354 -12.80 -13.46 21.78
CA MET A 354 -12.88 -13.22 23.23
C MET A 354 -13.71 -11.96 23.56
N ILE A 355 -13.53 -10.87 22.79
CA ILE A 355 -14.33 -9.65 22.96
C ILE A 355 -15.81 -9.94 22.66
N LEU A 356 -16.11 -10.65 21.57
CA LEU A 356 -17.48 -11.01 21.20
C LEU A 356 -18.12 -11.92 22.27
N GLN A 357 -17.40 -12.91 22.78
CA GLN A 357 -17.87 -13.78 23.87
C GLN A 357 -18.16 -12.98 25.14
N SER A 358 -17.35 -11.96 25.45
CA SER A 358 -17.62 -11.11 26.62
C SER A 358 -18.88 -10.23 26.47
N CYS A 359 -19.36 -10.05 25.24
CA CYS A 359 -20.60 -9.34 24.93
C CYS A 359 -21.79 -10.28 24.71
N GLU A 360 -21.58 -11.59 24.78
CA GLU A 360 -22.66 -12.59 24.62
C GLU A 360 -23.63 -12.48 25.80
N ILE A 361 -24.91 -12.45 25.47
CA ILE A 361 -25.98 -12.48 26.47
C ILE A 361 -26.39 -13.95 26.62
N ASP A 362 -26.14 -14.51 27.79
CA ASP A 362 -26.63 -15.86 28.15
C ASP A 362 -28.14 -15.79 28.35
N TYR A 363 -28.89 -16.33 27.41
CA TYR A 363 -30.35 -16.31 27.44
C TYR A 363 -30.92 -17.25 28.53
N ASP A 364 -30.22 -18.30 28.83
CA ASP A 364 -30.68 -19.31 29.81
C ASP A 364 -30.37 -18.86 31.26
N ASN A 365 -29.38 -17.99 31.43
CA ASN A 365 -29.00 -17.43 32.72
C ASN A 365 -28.99 -15.88 32.64
N PRO A 366 -30.17 -15.25 32.58
CA PRO A 366 -30.23 -13.80 32.46
C PRO A 366 -29.62 -13.13 33.68
N PRO A 367 -28.88 -12.00 33.49
CA PRO A 367 -28.36 -11.24 34.63
C PRO A 367 -29.51 -10.69 35.48
N ASP A 368 -29.22 -10.39 36.74
CA ASP A 368 -30.15 -9.71 37.62
C ASP A 368 -30.71 -8.42 36.94
N ALA A 369 -32.01 -8.22 37.12
CA ALA A 369 -32.64 -7.02 36.58
C ALA A 369 -31.97 -5.74 37.13
N SER A 370 -31.61 -4.85 36.22
CA SER A 370 -31.01 -3.55 36.62
C SER A 370 -31.95 -2.77 37.53
N LYS A 371 -31.42 -2.27 38.63
CA LYS A 371 -32.22 -1.50 39.61
C LYS A 371 -32.78 -0.23 38.98
N SER A 372 -34.07 -0.01 39.20
CA SER A 372 -34.71 1.25 38.77
C SER A 372 -34.14 2.43 39.53
N VAL A 373 -33.76 3.46 38.81
CA VAL A 373 -33.27 4.74 39.34
C VAL A 373 -34.36 5.82 39.22
N VAL A 374 -35.10 5.77 38.11
CA VAL A 374 -36.24 6.67 37.88
C VAL A 374 -37.41 5.83 37.37
N ALA A 375 -38.58 6.00 38.00
CA ALA A 375 -39.80 5.32 37.59
C ALA A 375 -41.01 6.29 37.63
N VAL A 376 -42.10 5.87 36.99
CA VAL A 376 -43.42 6.49 37.11
C VAL A 376 -44.46 5.38 37.34
N ASN A 377 -45.26 5.51 38.39
CA ASN A 377 -46.23 4.46 38.76
C ASN A 377 -45.61 3.05 38.78
N SER A 378 -44.41 2.96 39.37
CA SER A 378 -43.61 1.69 39.43
C SER A 378 -43.12 1.16 38.09
N VAL A 379 -43.34 1.88 36.97
CA VAL A 379 -42.79 1.54 35.67
C VAL A 379 -41.35 2.16 35.51
N PRO A 380 -40.30 1.34 35.40
CA PRO A 380 -38.95 1.90 35.23
C PRO A 380 -38.82 2.70 33.94
N LEU A 381 -38.33 3.95 34.07
CA LEU A 381 -37.95 4.82 32.94
C LEU A 381 -36.44 4.84 32.74
N GLY A 382 -35.69 4.80 33.85
CA GLY A 382 -34.23 4.78 33.85
C GLY A 382 -33.76 3.75 34.90
N THR A 383 -32.81 2.92 34.49
CA THR A 383 -32.21 1.88 35.34
C THR A 383 -30.72 2.10 35.49
N GLN A 384 -30.12 1.54 36.53
CA GLN A 384 -28.69 1.59 36.75
C GLN A 384 -27.96 1.00 35.54
N ASP A 385 -26.82 1.58 35.19
CA ASP A 385 -25.95 1.17 34.07
C ASP A 385 -26.57 1.27 32.67
N ASN A 386 -27.69 1.97 32.53
CA ASN A 386 -28.35 2.22 31.26
C ASN A 386 -28.46 3.71 30.95
N LEU A 387 -28.53 4.04 29.65
CA LEU A 387 -28.82 5.38 29.15
C LEU A 387 -30.32 5.50 28.87
N PHE A 388 -30.96 6.55 29.35
CA PHE A 388 -32.29 6.92 28.89
C PHE A 388 -32.30 8.38 28.40
N CYS A 389 -33.19 8.69 27.50
CA CYS A 389 -33.27 9.98 26.88
C CYS A 389 -34.66 10.62 27.08
N ILE A 390 -34.65 11.87 27.49
CA ILE A 390 -35.85 12.68 27.58
C ILE A 390 -35.91 13.60 26.37
N THR A 391 -36.87 13.41 25.49
CA THR A 391 -37.06 14.20 24.29
C THR A 391 -38.32 15.06 24.37
N GLY A 392 -38.36 16.14 23.63
CA GLY A 392 -39.49 17.03 23.55
C GLY A 392 -39.12 18.34 22.88
N GLY A 393 -40.11 19.03 22.34
CA GLY A 393 -39.95 20.35 21.72
C GLY A 393 -39.48 21.43 22.72
N GLU A 394 -39.24 22.61 22.22
CA GLU A 394 -38.92 23.77 23.04
C GLU A 394 -40.09 24.11 24.00
N GLY A 395 -39.81 24.51 25.23
CA GLY A 395 -40.81 24.87 26.23
C GLY A 395 -41.60 23.71 26.86
N THR A 396 -41.35 22.44 26.48
CA THR A 396 -42.10 21.27 27.01
C THR A 396 -41.73 20.86 28.43
N GLY A 397 -40.79 21.54 29.05
CA GLY A 397 -40.44 21.33 30.46
C GLY A 397 -39.34 20.28 30.73
N LYS A 398 -38.57 19.87 29.72
CA LYS A 398 -37.42 18.92 29.88
C LYS A 398 -36.52 19.30 31.08
N SER A 399 -36.11 20.55 31.16
CA SER A 399 -35.23 21.04 32.24
C SER A 399 -35.89 20.92 33.64
N ASN A 400 -37.22 21.01 33.74
CA ASN A 400 -37.93 20.79 35.01
C ASN A 400 -37.91 19.31 35.40
N TYR A 401 -38.03 18.39 34.42
CA TYR A 401 -37.88 16.95 34.70
C TYR A 401 -36.49 16.59 35.16
N ILE A 402 -35.44 17.16 34.52
CA ILE A 402 -34.05 16.98 34.97
C ILE A 402 -33.86 17.51 36.41
N ALA A 403 -34.42 18.72 36.70
CA ALA A 403 -34.38 19.29 38.04
C ALA A 403 -35.09 18.41 39.09
N ALA A 404 -36.22 17.78 38.72
CA ALA A 404 -36.94 16.85 39.59
C ALA A 404 -36.13 15.56 39.85
N ILE A 405 -35.48 14.99 38.82
CA ILE A 405 -34.60 13.82 38.96
C ILE A 405 -33.41 14.17 39.86
N LEU A 406 -32.74 15.28 39.61
CA LEU A 406 -31.61 15.75 40.46
C LEU A 406 -32.07 15.98 41.92
N ALA A 407 -33.21 16.59 42.15
CA ALA A 407 -33.75 16.78 43.49
C ALA A 407 -34.03 15.44 44.19
N GLY A 408 -34.67 14.51 43.50
CA GLY A 408 -34.91 13.16 44.04
C GLY A 408 -33.64 12.38 44.34
N THR A 409 -32.59 12.56 43.54
CA THR A 409 -31.28 11.94 43.75
C THR A 409 -30.53 12.56 44.94
N LEU A 410 -30.62 13.89 45.11
CA LEU A 410 -29.95 14.62 46.20
C LEU A 410 -30.70 14.54 47.53
N GLY A 411 -32.00 14.24 47.52
CA GLY A 411 -32.81 14.11 48.71
C GLY A 411 -32.31 12.99 49.63
N ALA A 412 -32.30 13.22 50.92
CA ALA A 412 -31.88 12.22 51.94
C ALA A 412 -32.91 11.07 52.05
N GLU A 413 -34.16 11.35 51.73
CA GLU A 413 -35.28 10.44 51.79
C GLU A 413 -36.11 10.55 50.48
N ARG A 414 -37.04 9.62 50.27
CA ARG A 414 -37.95 9.68 49.11
C ARG A 414 -38.83 10.93 49.22
N LEU A 415 -38.67 11.80 48.23
CA LEU A 415 -39.46 13.05 48.15
C LEU A 415 -40.91 12.77 47.75
N GLN A 416 -41.81 13.68 48.13
CA GLN A 416 -43.21 13.61 47.74
C GLN A 416 -43.38 13.80 46.21
N ALA A 417 -44.47 13.27 45.64
CA ALA A 417 -44.72 13.31 44.21
C ALA A 417 -44.74 14.76 43.60
N GLU A 418 -45.19 15.72 44.38
CA GLU A 418 -45.18 17.13 44.01
C GLU A 418 -43.76 17.70 43.84
N GLN A 419 -42.80 17.25 44.65
CA GLN A 419 -41.43 17.68 44.57
C GLN A 419 -40.69 17.12 43.38
N THR A 420 -41.04 15.89 42.98
CA THR A 420 -40.39 15.14 41.88
C THR A 420 -41.24 15.14 40.60
N LEU A 421 -42.31 15.89 40.53
CA LEU A 421 -43.21 15.94 39.38
C LEU A 421 -43.84 14.56 39.04
N GLY A 422 -44.14 13.76 40.05
CA GLY A 422 -44.65 12.40 39.89
C GLY A 422 -43.64 11.33 39.56
N LEU A 423 -42.35 11.69 39.54
CA LEU A 423 -41.29 10.72 39.35
C LEU A 423 -40.93 10.03 40.68
N GLU A 424 -40.74 8.74 40.62
CA GLU A 424 -40.14 7.95 41.70
C GLU A 424 -38.64 7.86 41.43
N VAL A 425 -37.86 8.68 42.17
CA VAL A 425 -36.40 8.75 42.00
C VAL A 425 -35.73 8.08 43.20
N THR A 426 -34.77 7.22 42.92
CA THR A 426 -33.97 6.58 43.95
C THR A 426 -32.98 7.59 44.54
N ALA A 427 -33.05 7.78 45.88
CA ALA A 427 -32.08 8.62 46.60
C ALA A 427 -30.66 8.06 46.50
N ASN A 428 -29.68 8.92 46.69
CA ASN A 428 -28.26 8.57 46.67
C ASN A 428 -27.68 8.44 48.13
N PRO A 429 -27.99 7.35 48.82
CA PRO A 429 -27.61 7.18 50.23
C PRO A 429 -26.10 7.00 50.41
N LYS A 430 -25.37 6.67 49.36
CA LYS A 430 -23.89 6.48 49.38
C LYS A 430 -23.14 7.78 49.18
N GLY A 431 -23.83 8.91 48.96
CA GLY A 431 -23.18 10.21 48.71
C GLY A 431 -22.31 10.23 47.44
N LEU A 432 -22.64 9.43 46.41
CA LEU A 432 -21.92 9.43 45.13
C LEU A 432 -22.10 10.78 44.43
N ALA A 433 -21.12 11.18 43.66
CA ALA A 433 -21.17 12.41 42.87
C ALA A 433 -22.28 12.35 41.82
N VAL A 434 -23.08 13.44 41.78
CA VAL A 434 -24.06 13.66 40.71
C VAL A 434 -23.55 14.76 39.81
N LEU A 435 -23.36 14.45 38.55
CA LEU A 435 -22.84 15.39 37.55
C LEU A 435 -23.95 15.85 36.63
N HIS A 436 -24.11 17.16 36.51
CA HIS A 436 -25.04 17.80 35.59
C HIS A 436 -24.27 18.65 34.57
N TYR A 437 -24.30 18.28 33.31
CA TYR A 437 -23.70 19.04 32.23
C TYR A 437 -24.80 19.77 31.46
N ASP A 438 -24.71 21.08 31.36
CA ASP A 438 -25.63 21.91 30.55
C ASP A 438 -24.82 22.65 29.49
N THR A 439 -25.17 22.42 28.23
CA THR A 439 -24.48 22.99 27.06
C THR A 439 -25.30 24.06 26.33
N GLU A 440 -26.52 24.30 26.77
CA GLU A 440 -27.48 25.20 26.07
C GLU A 440 -27.78 26.46 26.86
N GLN A 441 -27.73 26.41 28.19
CA GLN A 441 -28.17 27.50 29.05
C GLN A 441 -27.01 28.40 29.46
N SER A 442 -27.32 29.70 29.65
CA SER A 442 -26.38 30.62 30.29
C SER A 442 -26.11 30.24 31.73
N GLU A 443 -24.97 30.62 32.28
CA GLU A 443 -24.58 30.39 33.67
C GLU A 443 -25.64 30.94 34.66
N ALA A 444 -26.17 32.12 34.41
CA ALA A 444 -27.22 32.71 35.23
C ALA A 444 -28.50 31.88 35.24
N GLN A 445 -28.89 31.30 34.08
CA GLN A 445 -30.08 30.46 33.96
C GLN A 445 -29.85 29.11 34.63
N LEU A 446 -28.64 28.54 34.48
CA LEU A 446 -28.24 27.31 35.17
C LEU A 446 -28.27 27.49 36.68
N HIS A 447 -27.70 28.58 37.20
CA HIS A 447 -27.75 28.92 38.63
C HIS A 447 -29.17 29.00 39.16
N LYS A 448 -30.09 29.69 38.44
CA LYS A 448 -31.51 29.78 38.76
C LYS A 448 -32.16 28.39 38.82
N ASN A 449 -31.88 27.53 37.86
CA ASN A 449 -32.41 26.18 37.77
C ASN A 449 -31.84 25.28 38.91
N LEU A 450 -30.59 25.41 39.22
CA LEU A 450 -29.96 24.71 40.37
C LEU A 450 -30.64 25.15 41.69
N GLY A 451 -30.88 26.45 41.88
CA GLY A 451 -31.61 26.95 43.05
C GLY A 451 -33.03 26.41 43.16
N LYS A 452 -33.71 26.14 42.04
CA LYS A 452 -35.04 25.46 42.04
C LYS A 452 -34.89 23.98 42.40
N THR A 453 -33.84 23.30 41.89
CA THR A 453 -33.54 21.91 42.21
C THR A 453 -33.30 21.72 43.71
N LEU A 454 -32.44 22.56 44.31
CA LEU A 454 -32.12 22.52 45.76
C LEU A 454 -33.33 22.85 46.65
N ARG A 455 -34.28 23.64 46.17
CA ARG A 455 -35.53 23.89 46.93
C ARG A 455 -36.54 22.73 46.87
N ARG A 456 -36.39 21.82 45.92
CA ARG A 456 -37.16 20.58 45.84
C ARG A 456 -36.57 19.48 46.67
N ALA A 457 -35.22 19.41 46.71
CA ALA A 457 -34.45 18.43 47.50
C ALA A 457 -34.51 18.78 49.00
#